data_34da36b19cf7139def7e25adc95446c9
#
_entry.id   34da36b19cf7139def7e25adc95446c9
#
_cell.length_a   1.000
_cell.length_b   1.000
_cell.length_c   1.000
_cell.angle_alpha   90.00
_cell.angle_beta   90.00
_cell.angle_gamma   90.00
#
_symmetry.space_group_name_H-M   'P 1'
#
loop_
_entity.id
_entity.type
_entity.pdbx_description
1 polymer ?
#
loop_
_entity_poly.entity_id
_entity_poly.type
_entity_poly.pdbx_seq_one_letter_code
_entity_poly.pdbx_strand_id
1 'polypeptide(L)'
;MAVGRRANVGTLNLADIGVEFSPRGIAVDGNMQTNVPHVYAVGDVNGLMMLAHAATFQGIRALDAIMGVDDNLRLDVIPAAVFTMPEVGMVGLTEDDCKAQGIEYVAKKAFFRANGKAVCLGETDGYCKLIAAADGRLLGCHIYGPHAADLVQEACALITRGDSIADLQGIVHSHPTLSEIVQSAAHC
;
A
#
# COMPACT_ATOMS: atom_id res chain seq x y z
N MET A 1 -22.22 -3.73 11.45
CA MET A 1 -22.33 -2.63 10.48
C MET A 1 -20.95 -2.07 10.23
N ALA A 2 -20.50 -1.95 8.99
CA ALA A 2 -19.20 -1.43 8.61
C ALA A 2 -19.38 -0.46 7.43
N VAL A 3 -19.64 0.81 7.75
CA VAL A 3 -20.04 1.84 6.77
C VAL A 3 -18.92 2.81 6.41
N GLY A 4 -17.67 2.47 6.75
CA GLY A 4 -16.47 3.27 6.49
C GLY A 4 -16.13 4.22 7.64
N ARG A 5 -15.09 5.05 7.40
CA ARG A 5 -14.55 6.05 8.31
C ARG A 5 -14.54 7.42 7.63
N ARG A 6 -14.52 8.46 8.43
CA ARG A 6 -14.33 9.84 7.96
C ARG A 6 -13.34 10.57 8.88
N ALA A 7 -12.68 11.58 8.36
CA ALA A 7 -11.80 12.43 9.16
C ALA A 7 -12.61 13.18 10.24
N ASN A 8 -12.09 13.20 11.46
CA ASN A 8 -12.71 13.92 12.58
C ASN A 8 -12.14 15.33 12.68
N VAL A 9 -12.69 16.23 11.90
CA VAL A 9 -12.24 17.64 11.81
C VAL A 9 -13.15 18.61 12.56
N GLY A 10 -14.35 18.17 12.97
CA GLY A 10 -15.40 19.08 13.47
C GLY A 10 -15.17 19.69 14.85
N THR A 11 -14.22 19.18 15.65
CA THR A 11 -13.98 19.60 17.03
C THR A 11 -12.71 20.44 17.22
N LEU A 12 -11.99 20.78 16.13
CA LEU A 12 -10.67 21.40 16.20
C LEU A 12 -10.67 22.90 15.96
N ASN A 13 -11.85 23.51 15.70
CA ASN A 13 -12.00 24.94 15.40
C ASN A 13 -11.04 25.42 14.29
N LEU A 14 -10.82 24.59 13.28
CA LEU A 14 -9.84 24.80 12.21
C LEU A 14 -10.10 26.11 11.43
N ALA A 15 -11.37 26.49 11.27
CA ALA A 15 -11.76 27.74 10.59
C ALA A 15 -11.24 28.98 11.32
N ASP A 16 -11.14 28.96 12.65
CA ASP A 16 -10.71 30.12 13.46
C ASP A 16 -9.23 30.46 13.23
N ILE A 17 -8.43 29.48 12.79
CA ILE A 17 -7.01 29.64 12.46
C ILE A 17 -6.75 29.60 10.94
N GLY A 18 -7.80 29.55 10.13
CA GLY A 18 -7.71 29.61 8.68
C GLY A 18 -7.18 28.32 8.00
N VAL A 19 -7.21 27.17 8.69
CA VAL A 19 -6.80 25.88 8.10
C VAL A 19 -7.87 25.39 7.14
N GLU A 20 -7.47 25.03 5.92
CA GLU A 20 -8.35 24.47 4.91
C GLU A 20 -8.66 22.99 5.22
N PHE A 21 -9.95 22.66 5.25
CA PHE A 21 -10.44 21.31 5.47
C PHE A 21 -11.75 21.04 4.77
N SER A 22 -12.07 19.77 4.62
CA SER A 22 -13.34 19.28 4.08
C SER A 22 -13.82 18.07 4.89
N PRO A 23 -15.00 17.51 4.60
CA PRO A 23 -15.40 16.22 5.19
C PRO A 23 -14.43 15.05 4.89
N ARG A 24 -13.55 15.20 3.89
CA ARG A 24 -12.52 14.21 3.55
C ARG A 24 -11.30 14.30 4.46
N GLY A 25 -11.01 15.49 5.03
CA GLY A 25 -9.86 15.73 5.91
C GLY A 25 -9.29 17.12 5.76
N ILE A 26 -8.22 17.38 6.51
CA ILE A 26 -7.41 18.60 6.44
C ILE A 26 -6.55 18.52 5.17
N ALA A 27 -6.56 19.59 4.36
CA ALA A 27 -5.70 19.70 3.18
C ALA A 27 -4.24 19.85 3.60
N VAL A 28 -3.35 19.04 3.02
CA VAL A 28 -1.91 19.07 3.25
C VAL A 28 -1.14 18.90 1.95
N ASP A 29 0.08 19.42 1.93
CA ASP A 29 1.04 19.20 0.86
C ASP A 29 1.80 17.86 1.01
N GLY A 30 2.81 17.61 0.17
CA GLY A 30 3.66 16.42 0.21
C GLY A 30 4.47 16.26 1.50
N ASN A 31 4.64 17.33 2.25
CA ASN A 31 5.34 17.38 3.53
C ASN A 31 4.39 17.35 4.74
N MET A 32 3.11 17.08 4.50
CA MET A 32 2.05 17.07 5.52
C MET A 32 1.77 18.45 6.13
N GLN A 33 2.27 19.53 5.54
CA GLN A 33 1.99 20.92 5.95
C GLN A 33 0.65 21.36 5.40
N THR A 34 -0.13 22.07 6.22
CA THR A 34 -1.39 22.71 5.79
C THR A 34 -1.11 24.01 5.04
N ASN A 35 -2.17 24.67 4.58
CA ASN A 35 -2.09 26.02 4.03
C ASN A 35 -1.63 27.08 5.05
N VAL A 36 -1.67 26.78 6.35
CA VAL A 36 -1.19 27.67 7.42
C VAL A 36 0.26 27.28 7.76
N PRO A 37 1.24 28.22 7.65
CA PRO A 37 2.62 27.95 8.00
C PRO A 37 2.79 27.38 9.40
N HIS A 38 3.68 26.39 9.57
CA HIS A 38 4.00 25.70 10.84
C HIS A 38 2.86 24.86 11.41
N VAL A 39 1.76 24.64 10.67
CA VAL A 39 0.68 23.73 11.04
C VAL A 39 0.73 22.50 10.13
N TYR A 40 0.83 21.33 10.72
CA TYR A 40 0.93 20.05 10.03
C TYR A 40 -0.24 19.14 10.44
N ALA A 41 -0.71 18.29 9.53
CA ALA A 41 -1.77 17.34 9.82
C ALA A 41 -1.38 15.93 9.32
N VAL A 42 -1.29 14.96 10.24
CA VAL A 42 -0.87 13.60 9.95
C VAL A 42 -1.91 12.58 10.41
N GLY A 43 -1.96 11.42 9.78
CA GLY A 43 -2.88 10.34 10.10
C GLY A 43 -4.31 10.57 9.59
N ASP A 44 -5.25 9.93 10.23
CA ASP A 44 -6.65 9.85 9.78
C ASP A 44 -7.31 11.23 9.54
N VAL A 45 -6.82 12.26 10.22
CA VAL A 45 -7.38 13.61 10.13
C VAL A 45 -7.16 14.28 8.77
N ASN A 46 -6.10 13.92 8.04
CA ASN A 46 -5.86 14.44 6.68
C ASN A 46 -6.59 13.64 5.59
N GLY A 47 -7.12 12.46 5.92
CA GLY A 47 -7.93 11.64 5.02
C GLY A 47 -7.19 10.98 3.86
N LEU A 48 -5.86 11.08 3.78
CA LEU A 48 -5.06 10.49 2.69
C LEU A 48 -5.01 8.97 2.78
N MET A 49 -4.65 8.45 3.95
CA MET A 49 -4.58 7.01 4.21
C MET A 49 -4.84 6.75 5.69
N MET A 50 -6.01 6.19 6.01
CA MET A 50 -6.46 6.00 7.40
C MET A 50 -5.91 4.69 7.98
N LEU A 51 -4.56 4.59 8.09
CA LEU A 51 -3.81 3.44 8.60
C LEU A 51 -2.75 3.91 9.60
N ALA A 52 -2.57 3.15 10.69
CA ALA A 52 -1.65 3.52 11.77
C ALA A 52 -0.21 3.71 11.30
N HIS A 53 0.30 2.79 10.48
CA HIS A 53 1.65 2.89 9.92
C HIS A 53 1.78 4.06 8.92
N ALA A 54 0.75 4.38 8.16
CA ALA A 54 0.74 5.57 7.31
C ALA A 54 0.88 6.83 8.16
N ALA A 55 0.12 6.95 9.26
CA ALA A 55 0.21 8.08 10.19
C ALA A 55 1.61 8.24 10.78
N THR A 56 2.25 7.13 11.17
CA THR A 56 3.62 7.12 11.69
C THR A 56 4.61 7.70 10.67
N PHE A 57 4.57 7.22 9.44
CA PHE A 57 5.50 7.67 8.39
C PHE A 57 5.18 9.09 7.89
N GLN A 58 3.92 9.50 7.88
CA GLN A 58 3.53 10.91 7.66
C GLN A 58 4.12 11.82 8.76
N GLY A 59 4.12 11.36 10.01
CA GLY A 59 4.74 12.10 11.13
C GLY A 59 6.25 12.26 10.97
N ILE A 60 6.95 11.22 10.50
CA ILE A 60 8.37 11.28 10.19
C ILE A 60 8.63 12.31 9.07
N ARG A 61 7.88 12.23 7.94
CA ARG A 61 7.99 13.20 6.84
C ARG A 61 7.77 14.64 7.31
N ALA A 62 6.75 14.87 8.15
CA ALA A 62 6.50 16.21 8.70
C ALA A 62 7.66 16.69 9.56
N LEU A 63 8.24 15.84 10.41
CA LEU A 63 9.38 16.17 11.24
C LEU A 63 10.64 16.48 10.41
N ASP A 64 10.94 15.64 9.43
CA ASP A 64 12.08 15.84 8.53
C ASP A 64 11.94 17.16 7.76
N ALA A 65 10.75 17.49 7.28
CA ALA A 65 10.46 18.77 6.63
C ALA A 65 10.66 19.96 7.59
N ILE A 66 10.25 19.86 8.85
CA ILE A 66 10.47 20.90 9.86
C ILE A 66 11.98 21.09 10.13
N MET A 67 12.75 20.01 10.11
CA MET A 67 14.20 20.03 10.36
C MET A 67 15.03 20.36 9.11
N GLY A 68 14.40 20.48 7.93
CA GLY A 68 15.08 20.70 6.66
C GLY A 68 15.91 19.50 6.21
N VAL A 69 15.48 18.28 6.57
CA VAL A 69 16.10 17.01 6.18
C VAL A 69 15.33 16.43 5.00
N ASP A 70 16.04 16.06 3.93
CA ASP A 70 15.47 15.28 2.84
C ASP A 70 15.36 13.81 3.24
N ASP A 71 14.18 13.24 3.13
CA ASP A 71 13.94 11.83 3.36
C ASP A 71 13.72 11.07 2.03
N ASN A 72 13.81 9.74 2.09
CA ASN A 72 13.55 8.83 0.97
C ASN A 72 12.21 8.10 1.11
N LEU A 73 11.28 8.60 1.93
CA LEU A 73 10.00 7.96 2.18
C LEU A 73 9.10 7.97 0.95
N ARG A 74 8.57 6.82 0.61
CA ARG A 74 7.62 6.62 -0.49
C ARG A 74 6.19 6.52 0.09
N LEU A 75 5.61 7.68 0.45
CA LEU A 75 4.23 7.73 0.98
C LEU A 75 3.15 7.45 -0.08
N ASP A 76 3.54 7.27 -1.32
CA ASP A 76 2.72 6.75 -2.41
C ASP A 76 2.68 5.21 -2.46
N VAL A 77 3.58 4.53 -1.72
CA VAL A 77 3.68 3.06 -1.64
C VAL A 77 3.45 2.62 -0.20
N ILE A 78 2.18 2.58 0.20
CA ILE A 78 1.78 2.17 1.56
C ILE A 78 1.02 0.84 1.45
N PRO A 79 1.51 -0.24 2.10
CA PRO A 79 0.78 -1.50 2.12
C PRO A 79 -0.46 -1.39 3.02
N ALA A 80 -1.52 -2.09 2.65
CA ALA A 80 -2.74 -2.17 3.45
C ALA A 80 -3.14 -3.64 3.64
N ALA A 81 -3.74 -3.93 4.78
CA ALA A 81 -4.23 -5.26 5.09
C ALA A 81 -5.66 -5.23 5.64
N VAL A 82 -6.43 -6.27 5.29
CA VAL A 82 -7.74 -6.54 5.88
C VAL A 82 -7.68 -7.93 6.52
N PHE A 83 -7.87 -7.97 7.83
CA PHE A 83 -7.73 -9.17 8.66
C PHE A 83 -9.03 -10.00 8.68
N THR A 84 -9.51 -10.32 7.49
CA THR A 84 -10.59 -11.30 7.28
C THR A 84 -10.03 -12.72 7.23
N MET A 85 -10.86 -13.71 7.04
CA MET A 85 -10.45 -15.10 6.84
C MET A 85 -11.09 -15.62 5.54
N PRO A 86 -10.31 -15.77 4.48
CA PRO A 86 -8.87 -15.41 4.29
C PRO A 86 -8.59 -13.91 4.38
N GLU A 87 -7.31 -13.56 4.64
CA GLU A 87 -6.83 -12.17 4.69
C GLU A 87 -6.75 -11.51 3.30
N VAL A 88 -6.68 -10.19 3.29
CA VAL A 88 -6.32 -9.42 2.09
C VAL A 88 -5.11 -8.56 2.38
N GLY A 89 -4.09 -8.64 1.55
CA GLY A 89 -2.95 -7.72 1.53
C GLY A 89 -2.88 -6.99 0.19
N MET A 90 -2.60 -5.69 0.20
CA MET A 90 -2.53 -4.91 -1.03
C MET A 90 -1.48 -3.79 -0.93
N VAL A 91 -0.84 -3.48 -2.04
CA VAL A 91 0.08 -2.35 -2.18
C VAL A 91 0.14 -1.88 -3.62
N GLY A 92 0.33 -0.58 -3.81
CA GLY A 92 0.45 0.04 -5.14
C GLY A 92 -0.86 0.13 -5.90
N LEU A 93 -0.76 0.23 -7.24
CA LEU A 93 -1.90 0.48 -8.12
C LEU A 93 -2.76 -0.75 -8.33
N THR A 94 -4.06 -0.55 -8.43
CA THR A 94 -5.02 -1.54 -8.94
C THR A 94 -5.10 -1.47 -10.46
N GLU A 95 -5.73 -2.47 -11.09
CA GLU A 95 -6.04 -2.43 -12.53
C GLU A 95 -6.94 -1.23 -12.89
N ASP A 96 -7.85 -0.86 -11.98
CA ASP A 96 -8.74 0.26 -12.19
C ASP A 96 -8.01 1.61 -12.07
N ASP A 97 -7.04 1.71 -11.15
CA ASP A 97 -6.15 2.88 -11.08
C ASP A 97 -5.32 3.04 -12.36
N CYS A 98 -4.76 1.94 -12.87
CA CYS A 98 -4.01 1.95 -14.13
C CYS A 98 -4.88 2.43 -15.29
N LYS A 99 -6.11 1.91 -15.42
CA LYS A 99 -7.06 2.35 -16.45
C LYS A 99 -7.41 3.82 -16.31
N ALA A 100 -7.71 4.28 -15.09
CA ALA A 100 -8.07 5.67 -14.81
C ALA A 100 -6.94 6.66 -15.13
N GLN A 101 -5.69 6.21 -14.97
CA GLN A 101 -4.48 7.00 -15.25
C GLN A 101 -3.94 6.81 -16.67
N GLY A 102 -4.55 5.94 -17.49
CA GLY A 102 -4.09 5.65 -18.84
C GLY A 102 -2.74 4.91 -18.89
N ILE A 103 -2.40 4.17 -17.83
CA ILE A 103 -1.16 3.38 -17.75
C ILE A 103 -1.38 2.04 -18.42
N GLU A 104 -0.54 1.71 -19.41
CA GLU A 104 -0.49 0.37 -19.97
C GLU A 104 0.12 -0.60 -18.96
N TYR A 105 -0.57 -1.70 -18.69
CA TYR A 105 -0.17 -2.67 -17.67
C TYR A 105 -0.39 -4.12 -18.11
N VAL A 106 0.34 -5.00 -17.45
CA VAL A 106 0.13 -6.46 -17.49
C VAL A 106 -0.22 -6.93 -16.10
N ALA A 107 -1.25 -7.77 -15.98
CA ALA A 107 -1.64 -8.42 -14.73
C ALA A 107 -1.25 -9.91 -14.78
N LYS A 108 -0.50 -10.36 -13.78
CA LYS A 108 -0.04 -11.75 -13.61
C LYS A 108 -0.63 -12.32 -12.32
N LYS A 109 -1.07 -13.58 -12.34
CA LYS A 109 -1.80 -14.16 -11.22
C LYS A 109 -1.41 -15.61 -10.95
N ALA A 110 -1.11 -15.94 -9.69
CA ALA A 110 -0.95 -17.32 -9.20
C ALA A 110 -1.98 -17.62 -8.10
N PHE A 111 -2.36 -18.89 -7.97
CA PHE A 111 -3.39 -19.32 -7.03
C PHE A 111 -2.81 -20.19 -5.91
N PHE A 112 -3.27 -19.99 -4.67
CA PHE A 112 -2.80 -20.76 -3.49
C PHE A 112 -3.04 -22.26 -3.63
N ARG A 113 -4.05 -22.70 -4.38
CA ARG A 113 -4.26 -24.13 -4.67
C ARG A 113 -3.08 -24.82 -5.38
N ALA A 114 -2.19 -24.04 -6.00
CA ALA A 114 -0.96 -24.54 -6.64
C ALA A 114 0.29 -24.34 -5.75
N ASN A 115 0.14 -23.72 -4.57
CA ASN A 115 1.24 -23.51 -3.64
C ASN A 115 1.34 -24.70 -2.69
N GLY A 116 2.49 -25.38 -2.66
CA GLY A 116 2.69 -26.60 -1.87
C GLY A 116 2.47 -26.42 -0.37
N LYS A 117 2.87 -25.27 0.19
CA LYS A 117 2.67 -24.98 1.62
C LYS A 117 1.20 -24.75 1.95
N ALA A 118 0.47 -24.04 1.09
CA ALA A 118 -0.96 -23.80 1.26
C ALA A 118 -1.74 -25.14 1.23
N VAL A 119 -1.37 -26.05 0.33
CA VAL A 119 -1.96 -27.40 0.27
C VAL A 119 -1.69 -28.17 1.56
N CYS A 120 -0.46 -28.12 2.08
CA CYS A 120 -0.12 -28.80 3.36
C CYS A 120 -0.90 -28.23 4.57
N LEU A 121 -1.23 -26.93 4.54
CA LEU A 121 -2.01 -26.28 5.59
C LEU A 121 -3.53 -26.46 5.42
N GLY A 122 -4.00 -26.90 4.26
CA GLY A 122 -5.42 -26.94 3.92
C GLY A 122 -6.01 -25.56 3.62
N GLU A 123 -5.17 -24.56 3.37
CA GLU A 123 -5.56 -23.15 3.14
C GLU A 123 -5.32 -22.75 1.68
N THR A 124 -6.08 -23.34 0.78
CA THR A 124 -5.87 -23.25 -0.68
C THR A 124 -6.67 -22.16 -1.37
N ASP A 125 -7.52 -21.44 -0.63
CA ASP A 125 -8.35 -20.39 -1.18
C ASP A 125 -7.56 -19.12 -1.40
N GLY A 126 -7.73 -18.53 -2.61
CA GLY A 126 -7.16 -17.24 -2.92
C GLY A 126 -6.09 -17.22 -4.00
N TYR A 127 -5.46 -16.07 -4.12
CA TYR A 127 -4.47 -15.78 -5.17
C TYR A 127 -3.53 -14.63 -4.80
N CYS A 128 -2.41 -14.57 -5.48
CA CYS A 128 -1.57 -13.39 -5.59
C CYS A 128 -1.69 -12.82 -7.01
N LYS A 129 -1.93 -11.52 -7.13
CA LYS A 129 -1.96 -10.80 -8.40
C LYS A 129 -0.91 -9.70 -8.38
N LEU A 130 -0.01 -9.71 -9.36
CA LEU A 130 0.96 -8.66 -9.63
C LEU A 130 0.48 -7.79 -10.80
N ILE A 131 0.72 -6.50 -10.71
CA ILE A 131 0.49 -5.53 -11.79
C ILE A 131 1.83 -4.91 -12.13
N ALA A 132 2.18 -4.91 -13.40
CA ALA A 132 3.42 -4.31 -13.90
C ALA A 132 3.14 -3.41 -15.10
N ALA A 133 3.95 -2.36 -15.26
CA ALA A 133 3.96 -1.53 -16.43
C ALA A 133 4.51 -2.29 -17.66
N ALA A 134 4.36 -1.72 -18.86
CA ALA A 134 4.85 -2.30 -20.10
C ALA A 134 6.37 -2.54 -20.11
N ASP A 135 7.14 -1.76 -19.34
CA ASP A 135 8.59 -1.93 -19.16
C ASP A 135 8.96 -3.02 -18.13
N GLY A 136 7.96 -3.66 -17.52
CA GLY A 136 8.13 -4.71 -16.51
C GLY A 136 8.21 -4.21 -15.08
N ARG A 137 8.26 -2.92 -14.81
CA ARG A 137 8.33 -2.35 -13.45
C ARG A 137 7.06 -2.68 -12.66
N LEU A 138 7.24 -3.14 -11.43
CA LEU A 138 6.13 -3.47 -10.54
C LEU A 138 5.36 -2.21 -10.13
N LEU A 139 4.05 -2.24 -10.32
CA LEU A 139 3.12 -1.16 -10.00
C LEU A 139 2.21 -1.49 -8.82
N GLY A 140 1.86 -2.76 -8.64
CA GLY A 140 0.95 -3.18 -7.59
C GLY A 140 0.99 -4.68 -7.31
N CYS A 141 0.59 -5.03 -6.09
CA CYS A 141 0.40 -6.41 -5.67
C CYS A 141 -0.84 -6.53 -4.79
N HIS A 142 -1.67 -7.54 -5.08
CA HIS A 142 -2.90 -7.79 -4.36
C HIS A 142 -2.97 -9.29 -4.05
N ILE A 143 -3.01 -9.61 -2.76
CA ILE A 143 -3.05 -10.98 -2.26
C ILE A 143 -4.36 -11.16 -1.51
N TYR A 144 -5.10 -12.20 -1.86
CA TYR A 144 -6.22 -12.72 -1.10
C TYR A 144 -5.91 -14.15 -0.73
N GLY A 145 -5.78 -14.45 0.55
CA GLY A 145 -5.40 -15.79 0.99
C GLY A 145 -4.73 -15.81 2.37
N PRO A 146 -4.15 -16.95 2.77
CA PRO A 146 -3.50 -17.10 4.05
C PRO A 146 -2.28 -16.17 4.17
N HIS A 147 -2.15 -15.52 5.32
CA HIS A 147 -1.03 -14.61 5.66
C HIS A 147 -0.80 -13.49 4.63
N ALA A 148 -1.85 -13.04 3.94
CA ALA A 148 -1.73 -12.01 2.91
C ALA A 148 -1.18 -10.68 3.46
N ALA A 149 -1.47 -10.36 4.73
CA ALA A 149 -0.96 -9.17 5.42
C ALA A 149 0.56 -9.16 5.55
N ASP A 150 1.17 -10.33 5.79
CA ASP A 150 2.62 -10.49 5.90
C ASP A 150 3.26 -10.61 4.51
N LEU A 151 2.66 -11.41 3.62
CA LEU A 151 3.21 -11.71 2.29
C LEU A 151 3.30 -10.49 1.38
N VAL A 152 2.39 -9.53 1.51
CA VAL A 152 2.39 -8.31 0.68
C VAL A 152 3.62 -7.42 0.90
N GLN A 153 4.34 -7.60 2.04
CA GLN A 153 5.48 -6.76 2.39
C GLN A 153 6.67 -6.94 1.46
N GLU A 154 6.88 -8.12 0.90
CA GLU A 154 7.91 -8.35 -0.13
C GLU A 154 7.64 -7.50 -1.37
N ALA A 155 6.42 -7.55 -1.90
CA ALA A 155 6.04 -6.72 -3.04
C ALA A 155 6.11 -5.22 -2.72
N CYS A 156 5.77 -4.81 -1.49
CA CYS A 156 5.92 -3.43 -1.04
C CYS A 156 7.39 -2.97 -1.12
N ALA A 157 8.33 -3.79 -0.67
CA ALA A 157 9.75 -3.47 -0.73
C ALA A 157 10.25 -3.32 -2.18
N LEU A 158 9.83 -4.22 -3.07
CA LEU A 158 10.21 -4.18 -4.49
C LEU A 158 9.61 -2.95 -5.20
N ILE A 159 8.34 -2.66 -5.00
CA ILE A 159 7.67 -1.48 -5.58
C ILE A 159 8.32 -0.18 -5.07
N THR A 160 8.65 -0.11 -3.77
CA THR A 160 9.34 1.05 -3.18
C THR A 160 10.68 1.31 -3.85
N ARG A 161 11.42 0.26 -4.20
CA ARG A 161 12.71 0.34 -4.91
C ARG A 161 12.57 0.62 -6.41
N GLY A 162 11.39 0.44 -6.98
CA GLY A 162 11.14 0.53 -8.41
C GLY A 162 11.58 -0.72 -9.19
N ASP A 163 11.70 -1.86 -8.52
CA ASP A 163 12.11 -3.13 -9.10
C ASP A 163 11.05 -3.66 -10.08
N SER A 164 11.48 -4.57 -10.96
CA SER A 164 10.66 -5.16 -12.02
C SER A 164 10.21 -6.59 -11.69
N ILE A 165 9.31 -7.14 -12.52
CA ILE A 165 8.96 -8.57 -12.49
C ILE A 165 10.21 -9.44 -12.70
N ALA A 166 11.14 -9.03 -13.57
CA ALA A 166 12.37 -9.77 -13.82
C ALA A 166 13.27 -9.81 -12.57
N ASP A 167 13.34 -8.73 -11.80
CA ASP A 167 14.07 -8.72 -10.54
C ASP A 167 13.44 -9.71 -9.54
N LEU A 168 12.12 -9.72 -9.40
CA LEU A 168 11.39 -10.68 -8.56
C LEU A 168 11.60 -12.13 -9.01
N GLN A 169 11.61 -12.40 -10.32
CA GLN A 169 11.91 -13.74 -10.85
C GLN A 169 13.31 -14.23 -10.48
N GLY A 170 14.26 -13.31 -10.29
CA GLY A 170 15.62 -13.61 -9.86
C GLY A 170 15.79 -13.88 -8.37
N ILE A 171 14.76 -13.63 -7.54
CA ILE A 171 14.81 -13.86 -6.09
C ILE A 171 14.53 -15.34 -5.78
N VAL A 172 15.45 -15.97 -5.03
CA VAL A 172 15.26 -17.34 -4.56
C VAL A 172 14.36 -17.35 -3.34
N HIS A 173 13.23 -18.03 -3.41
CA HIS A 173 12.32 -18.24 -2.28
C HIS A 173 12.59 -19.56 -1.60
N SER A 174 12.48 -19.60 -0.27
CA SER A 174 12.60 -20.85 0.49
C SER A 174 11.40 -21.77 0.23
N HIS A 175 11.67 -23.07 0.11
CA HIS A 175 10.66 -24.10 -0.16
C HIS A 175 10.53 -25.09 1.03
N PRO A 176 9.31 -25.52 1.44
CA PRO A 176 8.00 -24.98 0.98
C PRO A 176 7.52 -23.82 1.85
N THR A 177 7.11 -22.73 1.23
CA THR A 177 6.59 -21.54 1.94
C THR A 177 5.36 -20.95 1.24
N LEU A 178 4.59 -20.14 1.96
CA LEU A 178 3.52 -19.35 1.37
C LEU A 178 4.06 -18.21 0.50
N SER A 179 5.25 -17.67 0.80
CA SER A 179 5.85 -16.57 0.02
C SER A 179 6.15 -16.94 -1.44
N GLU A 180 6.32 -18.23 -1.76
CA GLU A 180 6.47 -18.70 -3.14
C GLU A 180 5.28 -18.32 -4.04
N ILE A 181 4.13 -17.90 -3.46
CA ILE A 181 2.99 -17.42 -4.25
C ILE A 181 3.31 -16.13 -5.02
N VAL A 182 4.16 -15.26 -4.44
CA VAL A 182 4.57 -14.00 -5.06
C VAL A 182 5.50 -14.30 -6.24
N GLN A 183 6.48 -15.17 -6.04
CA GLN A 183 7.38 -15.66 -7.10
C GLN A 183 6.59 -16.38 -8.20
N SER A 184 5.67 -17.26 -7.84
CA SER A 184 4.82 -17.97 -8.81
C SER A 184 4.02 -17.00 -9.69
N ALA A 185 3.48 -15.93 -9.10
CA ALA A 185 2.77 -14.92 -9.86
C ALA A 185 3.69 -14.20 -10.87
N ALA A 186 4.96 -13.99 -10.55
CA ALA A 186 5.92 -13.38 -11.47
C ALA A 186 6.24 -14.27 -12.68
N HIS A 187 6.14 -15.60 -12.53
CA HIS A 187 6.44 -16.57 -13.59
C HIS A 187 5.21 -16.95 -14.47
N CYS A 188 3.98 -16.51 -14.10
CA CYS A 188 2.76 -16.81 -14.89
C CYS A 188 2.63 -16.04 -16.21
#